data_09c00467e4d762b828bf8961f355305d
#
_entry.id   09c00467e4d762b828bf8961f355305d
#
_cell.length_a   1.000
_cell.length_b   1.000
_cell.length_c   1.000
_cell.angle_alpha   90.00
_cell.angle_beta   90.00
_cell.angle_gamma   90.00
#
_symmetry.space_group_name_H-M   'P 1'
#
loop_
_entity.id
_entity.type
_entity.pdbx_description
1 polymer ?
#
loop_
_entity_poly.entity_id
_entity_poly.type
_entity_poly.pdbx_seq_one_letter_code
_entity_poly.pdbx_strand_id
1 'polypeptide(L)'
;MPGNRDERPSAQESLDEFGMPAEKLQFVEPSPVARRLLWHLFSIGSRKITKPDPHESFEKPGAHLFWVQSGEGELEHERGRFALTRGRKLWLLDMSKPRAYVPAKARHLTIVGFRFGGPGLEFWHEEIRGNQNSEFHVDDFGFVTRTQSELLRLVRRRPAGWEWQVHVVITNMLGKLLMSRELLVSPHAELPQPVVRVMNAIAANPFKDWKAKELATIGKISYSGLRALFNRSGQGTIHEHIQRARLDQARLLLADKRLSVKDVAAQLSFSSEFYFSHFFRHRTGISPTEFRKNLKA
;
A
#
# COMPACT_ATOMS: atom_id res chain seq x y z
N MET A 1 -18.76 -55.25 -31.45
CA MET A 1 -17.74 -54.33 -30.99
C MET A 1 -18.41 -53.02 -30.62
N PRO A 2 -18.64 -52.68 -29.32
CA PRO A 2 -19.25 -51.40 -28.95
C PRO A 2 -18.13 -50.37 -28.70
N GLY A 3 -18.38 -49.18 -29.24
CA GLY A 3 -17.50 -48.05 -29.14
C GLY A 3 -17.39 -47.46 -27.73
N ASN A 4 -16.19 -47.11 -27.40
CA ASN A 4 -15.78 -46.41 -26.20
C ASN A 4 -16.33 -44.98 -26.29
N ARG A 5 -17.30 -44.60 -25.43
CA ARG A 5 -17.72 -43.23 -25.23
C ARG A 5 -16.75 -42.57 -24.24
N ASP A 6 -15.90 -41.69 -24.75
CA ASP A 6 -15.17 -40.74 -23.96
C ASP A 6 -16.17 -39.86 -23.18
N GLU A 7 -16.44 -40.22 -21.96
CA GLU A 7 -17.06 -39.34 -20.96
C GLU A 7 -16.03 -38.30 -20.52
N ARG A 8 -16.08 -37.12 -21.16
CA ARG A 8 -15.44 -35.92 -20.57
C ARG A 8 -16.24 -35.53 -19.34
N PRO A 9 -15.66 -35.45 -18.16
CA PRO A 9 -16.37 -34.93 -17.01
C PRO A 9 -16.68 -33.46 -17.28
N SER A 10 -17.94 -33.10 -17.30
CA SER A 10 -18.44 -31.75 -17.30
C SER A 10 -17.98 -31.09 -15.98
N ALA A 11 -16.91 -30.31 -16.04
CA ALA A 11 -16.54 -29.42 -14.97
C ALA A 11 -17.64 -28.34 -14.88
N GLN A 12 -18.68 -28.62 -14.13
CA GLN A 12 -19.55 -27.60 -13.59
C GLN A 12 -18.68 -26.78 -12.61
N GLU A 13 -18.12 -25.68 -13.11
CA GLU A 13 -17.47 -24.69 -12.28
C GLU A 13 -18.51 -24.17 -11.28
N SER A 14 -18.38 -24.55 -10.02
CA SER A 14 -19.18 -23.96 -8.96
C SER A 14 -18.77 -22.50 -8.80
N LEU A 15 -19.58 -21.62 -9.35
CA LEU A 15 -19.48 -20.19 -9.10
C LEU A 15 -19.87 -19.93 -7.65
N ASP A 16 -19.12 -19.04 -6.96
CA ASP A 16 -19.57 -18.52 -5.67
C ASP A 16 -20.72 -17.52 -5.86
N GLU A 17 -21.31 -17.05 -4.77
CA GLU A 17 -22.41 -16.06 -4.84
C GLU A 17 -21.98 -14.70 -5.44
N PHE A 18 -20.69 -14.48 -5.70
CA PHE A 18 -20.14 -13.33 -6.42
C PHE A 18 -19.83 -13.66 -7.88
N GLY A 19 -20.23 -14.86 -8.36
CA GLY A 19 -20.01 -15.30 -9.74
C GLY A 19 -18.54 -15.60 -10.07
N MET A 20 -17.70 -15.87 -9.08
CA MET A 20 -16.29 -16.14 -9.26
C MET A 20 -16.01 -17.64 -9.23
N PRO A 21 -15.31 -18.19 -10.23
CA PRO A 21 -14.87 -19.58 -10.17
C PRO A 21 -13.86 -19.77 -9.02
N ALA A 22 -13.96 -20.89 -8.32
CA ALA A 22 -13.01 -21.31 -7.29
C ALA A 22 -11.68 -21.69 -7.93
N GLU A 23 -10.93 -20.70 -8.39
CA GLU A 23 -9.72 -20.92 -9.15
C GLU A 23 -8.50 -21.10 -8.27
N LYS A 24 -7.74 -22.16 -8.58
CA LYS A 24 -6.44 -22.39 -7.96
C LYS A 24 -5.49 -21.21 -8.22
N LEU A 25 -4.61 -20.94 -7.24
CA LEU A 25 -3.57 -19.95 -7.34
C LEU A 25 -2.69 -20.16 -8.58
N GLN A 26 -2.59 -19.14 -9.42
CA GLN A 26 -1.74 -19.11 -10.60
C GLN A 26 -0.53 -18.23 -10.32
N PHE A 27 0.66 -18.74 -10.58
CA PHE A 27 1.91 -17.96 -10.50
C PHE A 27 2.19 -17.29 -11.83
N VAL A 28 2.70 -16.07 -11.75
CA VAL A 28 3.04 -15.22 -12.90
C VAL A 28 4.49 -14.84 -12.81
N GLU A 29 5.22 -15.05 -13.90
CA GLU A 29 6.58 -14.58 -14.04
C GLU A 29 6.56 -13.31 -14.90
N PRO A 30 6.79 -12.12 -14.29
CA PRO A 30 6.80 -10.85 -15.04
C PRO A 30 8.06 -10.74 -15.90
N SER A 31 7.93 -10.10 -17.06
CA SER A 31 9.09 -9.79 -17.89
C SER A 31 10.07 -8.85 -17.18
N PRO A 32 11.34 -8.77 -17.60
CA PRO A 32 12.31 -7.82 -17.06
C PRO A 32 11.83 -6.36 -17.16
N VAL A 33 11.13 -6.01 -18.22
CA VAL A 33 10.55 -4.68 -18.42
C VAL A 33 9.44 -4.42 -17.41
N ALA A 34 8.51 -5.38 -17.22
CA ALA A 34 7.43 -5.25 -16.25
C ALA A 34 7.98 -5.11 -14.82
N ARG A 35 8.97 -5.91 -14.44
CA ARG A 35 9.61 -5.80 -13.11
C ARG A 35 10.21 -4.43 -12.83
N ARG A 36 10.73 -3.77 -13.85
CA ARG A 36 11.42 -2.50 -13.71
C ARG A 36 10.50 -1.29 -13.77
N LEU A 37 9.47 -1.33 -14.63
CA LEU A 37 8.71 -0.14 -15.01
C LEU A 37 7.22 -0.20 -14.68
N LEU A 38 6.65 -1.39 -14.43
CA LEU A 38 5.21 -1.56 -14.37
C LEU A 38 4.76 -2.12 -13.02
N TRP A 39 3.52 -1.85 -12.65
CA TRP A 39 2.80 -2.73 -11.73
C TRP A 39 2.65 -4.09 -12.40
N HIS A 40 3.04 -5.15 -11.72
CA HIS A 40 3.04 -6.50 -12.26
C HIS A 40 2.57 -7.52 -11.23
N LEU A 41 2.07 -8.65 -11.68
CA LEU A 41 1.59 -9.73 -10.83
C LEU A 41 2.70 -10.76 -10.56
N PHE A 42 2.70 -11.31 -9.33
CA PHE A 42 3.44 -12.51 -8.96
C PHE A 42 2.54 -13.74 -8.87
N SER A 43 1.31 -13.56 -8.40
CA SER A 43 0.31 -14.62 -8.36
C SER A 43 -1.09 -14.02 -8.27
N ILE A 44 -2.09 -14.80 -8.69
CA ILE A 44 -3.50 -14.45 -8.66
C ILE A 44 -4.36 -15.70 -8.53
N GLY A 45 -5.45 -15.65 -7.78
CA GLY A 45 -6.38 -16.77 -7.63
C GLY A 45 -6.90 -16.94 -6.21
N SER A 46 -7.37 -18.14 -5.88
CA SER A 46 -7.86 -18.51 -4.57
C SER A 46 -6.97 -19.54 -3.90
N ARG A 47 -6.98 -19.53 -2.58
CA ARG A 47 -6.24 -20.49 -1.75
C ARG A 47 -7.10 -20.95 -0.58
N LYS A 48 -7.31 -22.27 -0.50
CA LYS A 48 -7.98 -22.90 0.64
C LYS A 48 -6.93 -23.32 1.67
N ILE A 49 -7.07 -22.82 2.90
CA ILE A 49 -6.16 -23.02 4.03
C ILE A 49 -6.92 -23.85 5.06
N THR A 50 -6.39 -25.04 5.39
CA THR A 50 -7.03 -26.01 6.31
C THR A 50 -6.23 -26.24 7.59
N LYS A 51 -5.00 -25.73 7.64
CA LYS A 51 -4.08 -25.78 8.80
C LYS A 51 -3.29 -24.47 8.85
N PRO A 52 -2.69 -24.11 9.99
CA PRO A 52 -1.83 -22.95 10.08
C PRO A 52 -0.79 -22.90 8.98
N ASP A 53 -0.69 -21.75 8.32
CA ASP A 53 0.09 -21.52 7.12
C ASP A 53 1.04 -20.33 7.35
N PRO A 54 2.17 -20.56 8.04
CA PRO A 54 3.16 -19.53 8.29
C PRO A 54 3.93 -19.18 7.01
N HIS A 55 4.21 -17.91 6.84
CA HIS A 55 5.08 -17.39 5.80
C HIS A 55 6.13 -16.48 6.42
N GLU A 56 7.37 -16.83 6.23
CA GLU A 56 8.48 -15.91 6.44
C GLU A 56 8.42 -14.78 5.40
N SER A 57 9.28 -13.78 5.56
CA SER A 57 9.38 -12.70 4.57
C SER A 57 9.77 -13.24 3.20
N PHE A 58 9.23 -12.64 2.13
CA PHE A 58 9.72 -12.91 0.78
C PHE A 58 10.95 -12.04 0.49
N GLU A 59 11.95 -12.60 -0.18
CA GLU A 59 13.15 -11.85 -0.61
C GLU A 59 12.82 -10.68 -1.54
N LYS A 60 11.72 -10.78 -2.30
CA LYS A 60 11.28 -9.74 -3.23
C LYS A 60 10.16 -8.91 -2.62
N PRO A 61 10.30 -7.56 -2.61
CA PRO A 61 9.24 -6.70 -2.15
C PRO A 61 7.97 -6.91 -2.98
N GLY A 62 6.81 -6.92 -2.30
CA GLY A 62 5.53 -7.13 -2.94
C GLY A 62 4.39 -6.82 -2.01
N ALA A 63 3.20 -6.66 -2.57
CA ALA A 63 1.95 -6.52 -1.85
C ALA A 63 1.04 -7.72 -2.10
N HIS A 64 0.25 -8.09 -1.10
CA HIS A 64 -0.84 -9.05 -1.24
C HIS A 64 -2.16 -8.37 -0.92
N LEU A 65 -2.97 -8.18 -1.94
CA LEU A 65 -4.35 -7.75 -1.80
C LEU A 65 -5.26 -8.99 -1.83
N PHE A 66 -6.07 -9.16 -0.78
CA PHE A 66 -6.96 -10.31 -0.70
C PHE A 66 -8.22 -10.02 0.13
N TRP A 67 -9.18 -10.92 0.04
CA TRP A 67 -10.38 -10.97 0.87
C TRP A 67 -10.73 -12.41 1.24
N VAL A 68 -11.59 -12.57 2.23
CA VAL A 68 -12.10 -13.89 2.63
C VAL A 68 -13.33 -14.23 1.78
N GLN A 69 -13.22 -15.29 1.00
CA GLN A 69 -14.31 -15.83 0.18
C GLN A 69 -15.22 -16.73 1.00
N SER A 70 -14.65 -17.62 1.81
CA SER A 70 -15.41 -18.53 2.67
C SER A 70 -14.60 -18.95 3.90
N GLY A 71 -15.32 -19.41 4.92
CA GLY A 71 -14.70 -19.80 6.18
C GLY A 71 -14.31 -18.62 7.05
N GLU A 72 -13.53 -18.91 8.08
CA GLU A 72 -13.05 -17.93 9.05
C GLU A 72 -11.70 -18.35 9.63
N GLY A 73 -10.95 -17.37 10.15
CA GLY A 73 -9.64 -17.60 10.76
C GLY A 73 -9.03 -16.33 11.30
N GLU A 74 -7.73 -16.36 11.50
CA GLU A 74 -6.95 -15.21 11.95
C GLU A 74 -5.75 -14.99 11.02
N LEU A 75 -5.37 -13.74 10.89
CA LEU A 75 -4.10 -13.30 10.32
C LEU A 75 -3.18 -12.93 11.48
N GLU A 76 -2.11 -13.65 11.66
CA GLU A 76 -1.01 -13.26 12.55
C GLU A 76 0.01 -12.46 11.74
N HIS A 77 0.34 -11.27 12.23
CA HIS A 77 1.26 -10.34 11.57
C HIS A 77 2.06 -9.58 12.63
N GLU A 78 3.18 -8.95 12.28
CA GLU A 78 4.02 -8.17 13.22
C GLU A 78 3.23 -7.15 14.07
N ARG A 79 2.07 -6.69 13.59
CA ARG A 79 1.20 -5.71 14.27
C ARG A 79 0.13 -6.35 15.17
N GLY A 80 0.06 -7.66 15.26
CA GLY A 80 -0.90 -8.39 16.07
C GLY A 80 -1.70 -9.44 15.31
N ARG A 81 -2.82 -9.86 15.92
CA ARG A 81 -3.75 -10.84 15.36
C ARG A 81 -5.03 -10.14 14.90
N PHE A 82 -5.48 -10.50 13.72
CA PHE A 82 -6.65 -9.89 13.08
C PHE A 82 -7.62 -10.99 12.66
N ALA A 83 -8.88 -10.85 13.01
CA ALA A 83 -9.91 -11.80 12.61
C ALA A 83 -10.17 -11.71 11.10
N LEU A 84 -10.06 -12.83 10.43
CA LEU A 84 -10.40 -13.02 9.02
C LEU A 84 -11.78 -13.64 8.91
N THR A 85 -12.77 -12.84 8.55
CA THR A 85 -14.14 -13.26 8.36
C THR A 85 -14.64 -12.84 6.99
N ARG A 86 -15.61 -13.57 6.47
CA ARG A 86 -16.30 -13.20 5.23
C ARG A 86 -16.95 -11.82 5.37
N GLY A 87 -16.84 -10.99 4.35
CA GLY A 87 -17.43 -9.66 4.32
C GLY A 87 -16.84 -8.80 3.20
N ARG A 88 -17.31 -7.55 3.11
CA ARG A 88 -16.81 -6.56 2.15
C ARG A 88 -15.50 -5.91 2.63
N LYS A 89 -14.56 -6.74 3.06
CA LYS A 89 -13.29 -6.32 3.61
C LYS A 89 -12.15 -6.77 2.71
N LEU A 90 -11.25 -5.85 2.40
CA LEU A 90 -9.99 -6.12 1.72
C LEU A 90 -8.84 -6.01 2.70
N TRP A 91 -7.85 -6.83 2.46
CA TRP A 91 -6.58 -6.80 3.18
C TRP A 91 -5.45 -6.49 2.21
N LEU A 92 -4.59 -5.54 2.57
CA LEU A 92 -3.36 -5.23 1.85
C LEU A 92 -2.18 -5.45 2.76
N LEU A 93 -1.39 -6.48 2.48
CA LEU A 93 -0.22 -6.85 3.27
C LEU A 93 1.08 -6.55 2.52
N ASP A 94 2.05 -6.09 3.28
CA ASP A 94 3.44 -6.05 2.85
C ASP A 94 4.05 -7.45 2.92
N MET A 95 4.46 -7.97 1.77
CA MET A 95 4.99 -9.33 1.66
C MET A 95 6.43 -9.46 2.18
N SER A 96 7.12 -8.37 2.47
CA SER A 96 8.43 -8.38 3.12
C SER A 96 8.36 -8.71 4.62
N LYS A 97 7.15 -8.77 5.20
CA LYS A 97 6.92 -9.00 6.63
C LYS A 97 6.44 -10.42 6.90
N PRO A 98 6.88 -11.03 8.03
CA PRO A 98 6.39 -12.33 8.47
C PRO A 98 4.88 -12.29 8.75
N ARG A 99 4.19 -13.39 8.46
CA ARG A 99 2.76 -13.55 8.72
C ARG A 99 2.36 -15.01 8.75
N ALA A 100 1.22 -15.29 9.36
CA ALA A 100 0.59 -16.59 9.28
C ALA A 100 -0.92 -16.47 9.08
N TYR A 101 -1.49 -17.33 8.28
CA TYR A 101 -2.92 -17.52 8.16
C TYR A 101 -3.33 -18.73 8.99
N VAL A 102 -4.19 -18.52 9.99
CA VAL A 102 -4.60 -19.56 10.92
C VAL A 102 -6.11 -19.76 10.79
N PRO A 103 -6.56 -20.87 10.16
CA PRO A 103 -7.99 -21.17 10.09
C PRO A 103 -8.55 -21.47 11.48
N ALA A 104 -9.82 -21.12 11.72
CA ALA A 104 -10.49 -21.48 12.97
C ALA A 104 -10.54 -23.01 13.13
N LYS A 105 -10.57 -23.48 14.40
CA LYS A 105 -10.55 -24.92 14.71
C LYS A 105 -11.63 -25.68 13.94
N ALA A 106 -11.23 -26.81 13.33
CA ALA A 106 -12.09 -27.69 12.55
C ALA A 106 -12.78 -27.03 11.34
N ARG A 107 -12.28 -25.88 10.87
CA ARG A 107 -12.83 -25.13 9.74
C ARG A 107 -11.75 -24.92 8.66
N HIS A 108 -12.13 -24.31 7.59
CA HIS A 108 -11.20 -23.84 6.56
C HIS A 108 -11.31 -22.33 6.41
N LEU A 109 -10.29 -21.75 5.81
CA LEU A 109 -10.26 -20.35 5.39
C LEU A 109 -9.94 -20.33 3.90
N THR A 110 -10.81 -19.77 3.09
CA THR A 110 -10.51 -19.54 1.65
C THR A 110 -10.33 -18.06 1.42
N ILE A 111 -9.15 -17.69 0.99
CA ILE A 111 -8.81 -16.33 0.58
C ILE A 111 -8.71 -16.25 -0.94
N VAL A 112 -9.15 -15.14 -1.48
CA VAL A 112 -9.04 -14.81 -2.91
C VAL A 112 -8.29 -13.50 -3.03
N GLY A 113 -7.40 -13.39 -4.00
CA GLY A 113 -6.65 -12.17 -4.19
C GLY A 113 -5.51 -12.30 -5.18
N PHE A 114 -4.62 -11.34 -5.14
CA PHE A 114 -3.43 -11.34 -5.99
C PHE A 114 -2.25 -10.67 -5.30
N ARG A 115 -1.08 -11.15 -5.67
CA ARG A 115 0.20 -10.60 -5.25
C ARG A 115 0.79 -9.82 -6.39
N PHE A 116 1.27 -8.62 -6.08
CA PHE A 116 1.80 -7.70 -7.08
C PHE A 116 3.01 -6.94 -6.56
N GLY A 117 3.80 -6.41 -7.48
CA GLY A 117 4.91 -5.52 -7.22
C GLY A 117 4.93 -4.39 -8.23
N GLY A 118 5.76 -3.40 -7.99
CA GLY A 118 5.92 -2.29 -8.91
C GLY A 118 6.75 -1.15 -8.33
N PRO A 119 7.12 -0.16 -9.15
CA PRO A 119 7.89 0.99 -8.72
C PRO A 119 7.18 1.78 -7.61
N GLY A 120 7.92 2.12 -6.56
CA GLY A 120 7.37 2.93 -5.45
C GLY A 120 6.37 2.22 -4.55
N LEU A 121 6.34 0.88 -4.55
CA LEU A 121 5.41 0.10 -3.76
C LEU A 121 5.46 0.44 -2.27
N GLU A 122 6.65 0.74 -1.72
CA GLU A 122 6.82 1.16 -0.33
C GLU A 122 6.04 2.43 -0.01
N PHE A 123 6.04 3.42 -0.91
CA PHE A 123 5.27 4.66 -0.75
C PHE A 123 3.76 4.40 -0.81
N TRP A 124 3.33 3.54 -1.73
CA TRP A 124 1.94 3.13 -1.82
C TRP A 124 1.45 2.40 -0.58
N HIS A 125 2.29 1.57 0.03
CA HIS A 125 1.98 0.93 1.29
C HIS A 125 1.78 1.95 2.42
N GLU A 126 2.61 2.99 2.48
CA GLU A 126 2.47 4.06 3.47
C GLU A 126 1.19 4.88 3.23
N GLU A 127 0.95 5.29 1.99
CA GLU A 127 -0.22 6.10 1.62
C GLU A 127 -1.53 5.32 1.79
N ILE A 128 -1.62 4.09 1.31
CA ILE A 128 -2.84 3.29 1.42
C ILE A 128 -3.09 2.83 2.86
N ARG A 129 -2.08 2.46 3.62
CA ARG A 129 -2.24 2.06 5.02
C ARG A 129 -2.47 3.23 5.96
N GLY A 130 -1.79 4.36 5.78
CA GLY A 130 -1.74 5.43 6.78
C GLY A 130 -1.37 4.90 8.15
N ASN A 131 -2.01 5.47 9.19
CA ASN A 131 -1.85 5.02 10.57
C ASN A 131 -2.79 3.86 10.96
N GLN A 132 -3.55 3.30 10.00
CA GLN A 132 -4.55 2.27 10.28
C GLN A 132 -4.10 0.87 9.88
N ASN A 133 -4.86 -0.13 10.30
CA ASN A 133 -4.67 -1.54 10.00
C ASN A 133 -4.73 -1.79 8.48
N SER A 134 -4.14 -2.90 8.06
CA SER A 134 -4.13 -3.38 6.67
C SER A 134 -5.51 -3.78 6.11
N GLU A 135 -6.60 -3.46 6.82
CA GLU A 135 -7.99 -3.78 6.49
C GLU A 135 -8.71 -2.55 5.90
N PHE A 136 -9.47 -2.78 4.83
CA PHE A 136 -10.27 -1.77 4.14
C PHE A 136 -11.71 -2.23 4.00
N HIS A 137 -12.66 -1.38 4.32
CA HIS A 137 -14.04 -1.54 3.90
C HIS A 137 -14.21 -0.96 2.50
N VAL A 138 -14.90 -1.69 1.62
CA VAL A 138 -15.13 -1.28 0.24
C VAL A 138 -16.62 -1.28 -0.05
N ASP A 139 -17.17 -0.12 -0.38
CA ASP A 139 -18.61 0.03 -0.68
C ASP A 139 -18.99 -0.72 -1.98
N ASP A 140 -18.22 -0.52 -3.06
CA ASP A 140 -18.38 -1.26 -4.32
C ASP A 140 -17.48 -2.51 -4.34
N PHE A 141 -17.87 -3.56 -3.62
CA PHE A 141 -17.15 -4.82 -3.66
C PHE A 141 -17.21 -5.49 -5.05
N GLY A 142 -18.22 -5.19 -5.84
CA GLY A 142 -18.32 -5.63 -7.23
C GLY A 142 -17.17 -5.13 -8.10
N PHE A 143 -16.63 -3.94 -7.82
CA PHE A 143 -15.43 -3.45 -8.50
C PHE A 143 -14.21 -4.35 -8.22
N VAL A 144 -14.04 -4.81 -6.99
CA VAL A 144 -12.92 -5.66 -6.60
C VAL A 144 -12.96 -7.00 -7.34
N THR A 145 -14.13 -7.63 -7.40
CA THR A 145 -14.32 -8.90 -8.08
C THR A 145 -14.18 -8.77 -9.60
N ARG A 146 -14.67 -7.68 -10.20
CA ARG A 146 -14.44 -7.38 -11.62
C ARG A 146 -12.96 -7.20 -11.94
N THR A 147 -12.23 -6.48 -11.08
CA THR A 147 -10.78 -6.30 -11.23
C THR A 147 -10.03 -7.64 -11.17
N GLN A 148 -10.38 -8.50 -10.21
CA GLN A 148 -9.81 -9.85 -10.11
C GLN A 148 -10.07 -10.67 -11.38
N SER A 149 -11.31 -10.68 -11.89
CA SER A 149 -11.69 -11.39 -13.10
C SER A 149 -10.94 -10.89 -14.34
N GLU A 150 -10.77 -9.57 -14.45
CA GLU A 150 -10.01 -8.97 -15.54
C GLU A 150 -8.53 -9.34 -15.51
N LEU A 151 -7.90 -9.25 -14.34
CA LEU A 151 -6.52 -9.67 -14.15
C LEU A 151 -6.33 -11.15 -14.48
N LEU A 152 -7.23 -12.03 -14.03
CA LEU A 152 -7.21 -13.46 -14.38
C LEU A 152 -7.32 -13.67 -15.89
N ARG A 153 -8.23 -12.96 -16.56
CA ARG A 153 -8.38 -13.03 -18.01
C ARG A 153 -7.09 -12.63 -18.74
N LEU A 154 -6.42 -11.55 -18.29
CA LEU A 154 -5.16 -11.09 -18.87
C LEU A 154 -4.04 -12.11 -18.68
N VAL A 155 -3.90 -12.67 -17.49
CA VAL A 155 -2.89 -13.69 -17.17
C VAL A 155 -3.06 -14.96 -17.99
N ARG A 156 -4.32 -15.38 -18.23
CA ARG A 156 -4.63 -16.60 -18.99
C ARG A 156 -4.46 -16.44 -20.47
N ARG A 157 -4.96 -15.35 -21.04
CA ARG A 157 -4.98 -15.13 -22.49
C ARG A 157 -3.70 -14.51 -23.03
N ARG A 158 -2.99 -13.76 -22.19
CA ARG A 158 -1.75 -13.01 -22.53
C ARG A 158 -1.81 -12.32 -23.89
N PRO A 159 -2.83 -11.47 -24.16
CA PRO A 159 -2.91 -10.73 -25.42
C PRO A 159 -1.67 -9.83 -25.59
N ALA A 160 -1.41 -9.35 -26.80
CA ALA A 160 -0.30 -8.40 -27.02
C ALA A 160 -0.40 -7.23 -26.05
N GLY A 161 0.71 -6.91 -25.36
CA GLY A 161 0.76 -5.86 -24.34
C GLY A 161 0.01 -6.17 -23.03
N TRP A 162 -0.24 -7.43 -22.72
CA TRP A 162 -1.00 -7.82 -21.53
C TRP A 162 -0.41 -7.28 -20.20
N GLU A 163 0.91 -7.18 -20.08
CA GLU A 163 1.57 -6.63 -18.88
C GLU A 163 1.28 -5.13 -18.70
N TRP A 164 1.18 -4.38 -19.80
CA TRP A 164 0.73 -2.99 -19.76
C TRP A 164 -0.73 -2.86 -19.33
N GLN A 165 -1.58 -3.78 -19.78
CA GLN A 165 -2.99 -3.82 -19.35
C GLN A 165 -3.09 -4.16 -17.86
N VAL A 166 -2.30 -5.12 -17.37
CA VAL A 166 -2.18 -5.42 -15.92
C VAL A 166 -1.77 -4.19 -15.12
N HIS A 167 -0.77 -3.44 -15.61
CA HIS A 167 -0.34 -2.18 -14.99
C HIS A 167 -1.49 -1.18 -14.85
N VAL A 168 -2.26 -0.96 -15.90
CA VAL A 168 -3.41 -0.04 -15.89
C VAL A 168 -4.47 -0.50 -14.89
N VAL A 169 -4.79 -1.79 -14.87
CA VAL A 169 -5.81 -2.37 -13.98
C VAL A 169 -5.38 -2.21 -12.51
N ILE A 170 -4.13 -2.52 -12.16
CA ILE A 170 -3.61 -2.36 -10.80
C ILE A 170 -3.58 -0.87 -10.41
N THR A 171 -3.13 0.02 -11.29
CA THR A 171 -3.12 1.47 -11.04
C THR A 171 -4.52 1.99 -10.71
N ASN A 172 -5.52 1.62 -11.51
CA ASN A 172 -6.91 2.00 -11.28
C ASN A 172 -7.44 1.47 -9.94
N MET A 173 -7.06 0.25 -9.58
CA MET A 173 -7.45 -0.34 -8.30
C MET A 173 -6.84 0.40 -7.12
N LEU A 174 -5.55 0.67 -7.15
CA LEU A 174 -4.86 1.43 -6.11
C LEU A 174 -5.44 2.84 -5.97
N GLY A 175 -5.70 3.52 -7.08
CA GLY A 175 -6.35 4.83 -7.09
C GLY A 175 -7.73 4.81 -6.40
N LYS A 176 -8.57 3.81 -6.70
CA LYS A 176 -9.88 3.65 -6.05
C LYS A 176 -9.77 3.32 -4.56
N LEU A 177 -8.78 2.52 -4.15
CA LEU A 177 -8.55 2.25 -2.73
C LEU A 177 -8.14 3.52 -1.96
N LEU A 178 -7.31 4.38 -2.55
CA LEU A 178 -6.97 5.68 -1.98
C LEU A 178 -8.21 6.57 -1.85
N MET A 179 -8.97 6.71 -2.93
CA MET A 179 -10.20 7.53 -2.94
C MET A 179 -11.24 7.01 -1.94
N SER A 180 -11.43 5.69 -1.85
CA SER A 180 -12.33 5.08 -0.86
C SER A 180 -11.90 5.40 0.57
N ARG A 181 -10.61 5.48 0.80
CA ARG A 181 -10.06 5.85 2.10
C ARG A 181 -10.24 7.33 2.41
N GLU A 182 -10.05 8.21 1.44
CA GLU A 182 -10.37 9.63 1.60
C GLU A 182 -11.86 9.84 1.89
N LEU A 183 -12.73 9.01 1.31
CA LEU A 183 -14.16 8.98 1.58
C LEU A 183 -14.51 8.37 2.95
N LEU A 184 -13.74 7.38 3.44
CA LEU A 184 -13.92 6.80 4.79
C LEU A 184 -13.30 7.68 5.89
N VAL A 185 -12.29 8.49 5.57
CA VAL A 185 -11.90 9.65 6.34
C VAL A 185 -12.92 10.76 6.00
N SER A 186 -14.15 10.57 6.43
CA SER A 186 -15.30 11.46 6.34
C SER A 186 -15.31 12.39 5.10
N PRO A 187 -16.20 12.21 4.10
CA PRO A 187 -16.27 13.11 2.93
C PRO A 187 -16.65 14.54 3.30
N HIS A 188 -16.84 14.83 4.59
CA HIS A 188 -17.18 16.14 5.14
C HIS A 188 -16.43 16.49 6.44
N ALA A 189 -15.46 15.70 6.88
CA ALA A 189 -14.51 16.25 7.83
C ALA A 189 -13.47 17.03 7.01
N GLU A 190 -13.84 18.21 6.55
CA GLU A 190 -12.85 19.25 6.28
C GLU A 190 -11.88 19.20 7.45
N LEU A 191 -10.59 18.97 7.17
CA LEU A 191 -9.57 19.03 8.23
C LEU A 191 -9.86 20.27 9.04
N PRO A 192 -9.85 20.18 10.39
CA PRO A 192 -10.16 21.34 11.21
C PRO A 192 -9.32 22.53 10.72
N GLN A 193 -9.92 23.69 10.52
CA GLN A 193 -9.24 24.87 9.99
C GLN A 193 -7.91 25.20 10.68
N PRO A 194 -7.75 24.97 12.01
CA PRO A 194 -6.47 25.05 12.68
C PRO A 194 -5.40 24.13 12.11
N VAL A 195 -5.78 22.88 11.77
CA VAL A 195 -4.87 21.88 11.19
C VAL A 195 -4.44 22.31 9.79
N VAL A 196 -5.39 22.67 8.93
CA VAL A 196 -5.13 23.14 7.55
C VAL A 196 -4.20 24.34 7.53
N ARG A 197 -4.45 25.35 8.38
CA ARG A 197 -3.57 26.55 8.47
C ARG A 197 -2.14 26.17 8.82
N VAL A 198 -1.96 25.30 9.79
CA VAL A 198 -0.62 24.88 10.24
C VAL A 198 0.07 24.02 9.19
N MET A 199 -0.64 23.09 8.54
CA MET A 199 -0.08 22.29 7.45
C MET A 199 0.39 23.15 6.28
N ASN A 200 -0.42 24.13 5.86
CA ASN A 200 -0.05 25.06 4.78
C ASN A 200 1.15 25.93 5.17
N ALA A 201 1.23 26.40 6.41
CA ALA A 201 2.37 27.17 6.88
C ALA A 201 3.67 26.34 6.89
N ILE A 202 3.60 25.09 7.33
CA ILE A 202 4.74 24.15 7.32
C ILE A 202 5.17 23.87 5.88
N ALA A 203 4.23 23.57 4.97
CA ALA A 203 4.52 23.31 3.58
C ALA A 203 5.16 24.53 2.86
N ALA A 204 4.69 25.74 3.16
CA ALA A 204 5.27 26.98 2.62
C ALA A 204 6.67 27.29 3.14
N ASN A 205 7.02 26.82 4.35
CA ASN A 205 8.31 27.09 4.98
C ASN A 205 8.86 25.85 5.71
N PRO A 206 9.20 24.78 4.99
CA PRO A 206 9.61 23.50 5.57
C PRO A 206 10.94 23.58 6.32
N PHE A 207 11.73 24.62 6.07
CA PHE A 207 13.05 24.83 6.69
C PHE A 207 13.00 25.58 8.02
N LYS A 208 11.87 26.23 8.30
CA LYS A 208 11.72 27.03 9.51
C LYS A 208 11.79 26.14 10.75
N ASP A 209 12.48 26.64 11.79
CA ASP A 209 12.42 26.05 13.13
C ASP A 209 11.12 26.46 13.82
N TRP A 210 10.07 25.68 13.58
CA TRP A 210 8.72 25.92 14.06
C TRP A 210 8.63 25.78 15.57
N LYS A 211 8.34 26.88 16.26
CA LYS A 211 8.12 26.88 17.71
C LYS A 211 6.64 26.63 18.05
N ALA A 212 6.38 25.94 19.18
CA ALA A 212 5.03 25.61 19.64
C ALA A 212 4.10 26.84 19.71
N LYS A 213 4.63 27.99 20.18
CA LYS A 213 3.89 29.26 20.28
C LYS A 213 3.46 29.78 18.91
N GLU A 214 4.33 29.70 17.91
CA GLU A 214 4.02 30.15 16.53
C GLU A 214 2.96 29.26 15.88
N LEU A 215 3.08 27.94 16.05
CA LEU A 215 2.10 26.98 15.51
C LEU A 215 0.72 27.18 16.19
N ALA A 216 0.69 27.46 17.48
CA ALA A 216 -0.52 27.80 18.21
C ALA A 216 -1.17 29.09 17.69
N THR A 217 -0.35 30.12 17.40
CA THR A 217 -0.82 31.38 16.81
C THR A 217 -1.42 31.18 15.42
N ILE A 218 -0.75 30.41 14.54
CA ILE A 218 -1.22 30.10 13.19
C ILE A 218 -2.53 29.27 13.26
N GLY A 219 -2.54 28.26 14.14
CA GLY A 219 -3.72 27.44 14.38
C GLY A 219 -4.88 28.20 15.03
N LYS A 220 -4.63 29.36 15.66
CA LYS A 220 -5.58 30.15 16.49
C LYS A 220 -6.18 29.32 17.63
N ILE A 221 -5.41 28.39 18.20
CA ILE A 221 -5.77 27.58 19.38
C ILE A 221 -4.51 27.28 20.21
N SER A 222 -4.69 26.75 21.41
CA SER A 222 -3.56 26.31 22.22
C SER A 222 -2.77 25.20 21.53
N TYR A 223 -1.46 25.12 21.79
CA TYR A 223 -0.62 24.06 21.20
C TYR A 223 -1.06 22.65 21.60
N SER A 224 -1.56 22.46 22.83
CA SER A 224 -2.13 21.20 23.29
C SER A 224 -3.39 20.83 22.50
N GLY A 225 -4.29 21.80 22.29
CA GLY A 225 -5.47 21.64 21.44
C GLY A 225 -5.13 21.30 19.99
N LEU A 226 -4.10 21.97 19.43
CA LEU A 226 -3.61 21.70 18.09
C LEU A 226 -3.07 20.26 17.96
N ARG A 227 -2.25 19.80 18.91
CA ARG A 227 -1.75 18.40 18.94
C ARG A 227 -2.90 17.39 19.00
N ALA A 228 -3.90 17.65 19.84
CA ALA A 228 -5.07 16.79 19.95
C ALA A 228 -5.88 16.74 18.63
N LEU A 229 -5.99 17.86 17.92
CA LEU A 229 -6.65 17.92 16.62
C LEU A 229 -5.85 17.17 15.55
N PHE A 230 -4.53 17.34 15.47
CA PHE A 230 -3.69 16.59 14.52
C PHE A 230 -3.85 15.08 14.71
N ASN A 231 -3.77 14.58 15.95
CA ASN A 231 -3.93 13.16 16.25
C ASN A 231 -5.33 12.65 15.87
N ARG A 232 -6.40 13.40 16.20
CA ARG A 232 -7.79 13.01 15.89
C ARG A 232 -8.12 13.07 14.40
N SER A 233 -7.46 13.95 13.65
CA SER A 233 -7.65 14.05 12.19
C SER A 233 -6.87 12.99 11.40
N GLY A 234 -6.19 12.04 12.05
CA GLY A 234 -5.39 11.02 11.38
C GLY A 234 -4.12 11.53 10.71
N GLN A 235 -3.73 12.78 10.95
CA GLN A 235 -2.54 13.41 10.34
C GLN A 235 -1.22 13.06 11.07
N GLY A 236 -1.27 12.20 12.08
CA GLY A 236 -0.11 11.92 12.93
C GLY A 236 0.25 13.10 13.84
N THR A 237 1.52 13.24 14.16
CA THR A 237 2.00 14.36 15.00
C THR A 237 2.41 15.54 14.12
N ILE A 238 2.34 16.75 14.69
CA ILE A 238 2.85 17.97 14.04
C ILE A 238 4.35 17.82 13.69
N HIS A 239 5.11 17.17 14.57
CA HIS A 239 6.53 16.92 14.34
C HIS A 239 6.78 16.02 13.12
N GLU A 240 6.02 14.93 12.98
CA GLU A 240 6.10 14.06 11.80
C GLU A 240 5.77 14.84 10.52
N HIS A 241 4.79 15.73 10.59
CA HIS A 241 4.41 16.56 9.45
C HIS A 241 5.54 17.53 9.02
N ILE A 242 6.21 18.17 9.98
CA ILE A 242 7.40 19.00 9.73
C ILE A 242 8.53 18.16 9.10
N GLN A 243 8.78 16.97 9.63
CA GLN A 243 9.84 16.09 9.13
C GLN A 243 9.53 15.60 7.69
N ARG A 244 8.26 15.30 7.40
CA ARG A 244 7.83 14.94 6.04
C ARG A 244 8.05 16.08 5.06
N ALA A 245 7.60 17.28 5.38
CA ALA A 245 7.80 18.46 4.54
C ALA A 245 9.30 18.76 4.27
N ARG A 246 10.16 18.57 5.28
CA ARG A 246 11.61 18.70 5.11
C ARG A 246 12.19 17.63 4.19
N LEU A 247 11.73 16.40 4.32
CA LEU A 247 12.19 15.29 3.48
C LEU A 247 11.80 15.49 2.02
N ASP A 248 10.59 15.96 1.76
CA ASP A 248 10.10 16.18 0.39
C ASP A 248 10.91 17.29 -0.29
N GLN A 249 11.21 18.37 0.42
CA GLN A 249 12.09 19.40 -0.08
C GLN A 249 13.54 18.91 -0.26
N ALA A 250 14.04 18.08 0.65
CA ALA A 250 15.35 17.46 0.49
C ALA A 250 15.44 16.67 -0.82
N ARG A 251 14.40 15.89 -1.15
CA ARG A 251 14.33 15.14 -2.41
C ARG A 251 14.35 16.06 -3.63
N LEU A 252 13.59 17.16 -3.61
CA LEU A 252 13.56 18.15 -4.68
C LEU A 252 14.93 18.83 -4.87
N LEU A 253 15.55 19.28 -3.80
CA LEU A 253 16.88 19.93 -3.86
C LEU A 253 17.98 18.95 -4.28
N LEU A 254 17.92 17.68 -3.84
CA LEU A 254 18.87 16.65 -4.28
C LEU A 254 18.74 16.30 -5.77
N ALA A 255 17.58 16.52 -6.38
CA ALA A 255 17.39 16.35 -7.82
C ALA A 255 18.12 17.44 -8.63
N ASP A 256 18.35 18.63 -8.07
CA ASP A 256 19.16 19.66 -8.71
C ASP A 256 20.66 19.32 -8.59
N LYS A 257 21.26 18.94 -9.72
CA LYS A 257 22.67 18.55 -9.80
C LYS A 257 23.66 19.68 -9.53
N ARG A 258 23.21 20.93 -9.58
CA ARG A 258 24.06 22.11 -9.32
C ARG A 258 24.36 22.30 -7.85
N LEU A 259 23.52 21.76 -6.97
CA LEU A 259 23.67 21.84 -5.53
C LEU A 259 24.52 20.68 -5.00
N SER A 260 25.52 20.94 -4.19
CA SER A 260 26.21 19.90 -3.42
C SER A 260 25.31 19.38 -2.29
N VAL A 261 25.62 18.22 -1.70
CA VAL A 261 24.89 17.71 -0.52
C VAL A 261 25.03 18.70 0.65
N LYS A 262 26.16 19.37 0.75
CA LYS A 262 26.43 20.42 1.75
C LYS A 262 25.53 21.64 1.53
N ASP A 263 25.33 22.06 0.28
CA ASP A 263 24.45 23.19 -0.05
C ASP A 263 23.00 22.86 0.28
N VAL A 264 22.57 21.64 -0.05
CA VAL A 264 21.25 21.14 0.31
C VAL A 264 21.05 21.13 1.82
N ALA A 265 22.03 20.64 2.58
CA ALA A 265 21.98 20.65 4.05
C ALA A 265 21.84 22.08 4.60
N ALA A 266 22.63 23.02 4.07
CA ALA A 266 22.57 24.42 4.47
C ALA A 266 21.23 25.07 4.16
N GLN A 267 20.68 24.87 2.95
CA GLN A 267 19.35 25.39 2.56
C GLN A 267 18.24 24.81 3.43
N LEU A 268 18.38 23.57 3.87
CA LEU A 268 17.43 22.90 4.77
C LEU A 268 17.64 23.25 6.25
N SER A 269 18.51 24.22 6.54
CA SER A 269 18.85 24.68 7.90
C SER A 269 19.35 23.56 8.82
N PHE A 270 20.01 22.55 8.27
CA PHE A 270 20.74 21.57 9.08
C PHE A 270 22.07 22.16 9.56
N SER A 271 22.43 21.83 10.78
CA SER A 271 23.69 22.32 11.40
C SER A 271 24.94 21.80 10.69
N SER A 272 24.86 20.68 9.96
CA SER A 272 25.92 20.14 9.14
C SER A 272 25.41 19.17 8.08
N GLU A 273 26.21 18.89 7.05
CA GLU A 273 25.98 17.85 6.05
C GLU A 273 25.86 16.48 6.71
N PHE A 274 26.59 16.21 7.79
CA PHE A 274 26.53 14.95 8.52
C PHE A 274 25.13 14.71 9.12
N TYR A 275 24.59 15.71 9.84
CA TYR A 275 23.26 15.61 10.42
C TYR A 275 22.16 15.49 9.37
N PHE A 276 22.29 16.20 8.24
CA PHE A 276 21.38 16.04 7.11
C PHE A 276 21.45 14.63 6.52
N SER A 277 22.64 14.11 6.27
CA SER A 277 22.84 12.77 5.69
C SER A 277 22.28 11.67 6.61
N HIS A 278 22.49 11.82 7.94
CA HIS A 278 21.93 10.92 8.93
C HIS A 278 20.39 10.97 8.94
N PHE A 279 19.82 12.17 8.97
CA PHE A 279 18.36 12.39 8.89
C PHE A 279 17.77 11.74 7.63
N PHE A 280 18.35 12.05 6.47
CA PHE A 280 17.86 11.56 5.18
C PHE A 280 17.93 10.03 5.11
N ARG A 281 19.06 9.43 5.47
CA ARG A 281 19.23 7.98 5.48
C ARG A 281 18.30 7.29 6.47
N HIS A 282 18.11 7.83 7.66
CA HIS A 282 17.16 7.27 8.64
C HIS A 282 15.73 7.24 8.11
N ARG A 283 15.34 8.21 7.26
CA ARG A 283 13.98 8.34 6.71
C ARG A 283 13.78 7.61 5.39
N THR A 284 14.83 7.42 4.59
CA THR A 284 14.73 6.85 3.24
C THR A 284 15.42 5.50 3.09
N GLY A 285 16.20 5.08 4.08
CA GLY A 285 17.03 3.87 4.02
C GLY A 285 18.35 4.05 3.26
N ILE A 286 18.49 5.10 2.44
CA ILE A 286 19.68 5.35 1.60
C ILE A 286 20.28 6.73 1.87
N SER A 287 21.57 6.90 1.59
CA SER A 287 22.22 8.20 1.72
C SER A 287 21.77 9.21 0.65
N PRO A 288 21.90 10.55 0.90
CA PRO A 288 21.62 11.57 -0.13
C PRO A 288 22.40 11.35 -1.43
N THR A 289 23.64 10.89 -1.33
CA THR A 289 24.51 10.61 -2.48
C THR A 289 24.01 9.41 -3.29
N GLU A 290 23.59 8.35 -2.60
CA GLU A 290 22.97 7.17 -3.24
C GLU A 290 21.64 7.53 -3.88
N PHE A 291 20.79 8.30 -3.20
CA PHE A 291 19.54 8.80 -3.76
C PHE A 291 19.79 9.55 -5.07
N ARG A 292 20.76 10.46 -5.10
CA ARG A 292 21.15 11.22 -6.30
C ARG A 292 21.67 10.31 -7.42
N LYS A 293 22.41 9.25 -7.12
CA LYS A 293 22.85 8.25 -8.11
C LYS A 293 21.67 7.52 -8.72
N ASN A 294 20.70 7.15 -7.90
CA ASN A 294 19.50 6.42 -8.34
C ASN A 294 18.57 7.26 -9.24
N LEU A 295 18.60 8.60 -9.12
CA LEU A 295 17.90 9.51 -10.05
C LEU A 295 18.56 9.58 -11.45
N LYS A 296 19.78 9.04 -11.61
CA LYS A 296 20.52 9.03 -12.89
C LYS A 296 20.36 7.72 -13.66
N ALA A 297 19.81 6.69 -13.02
CA ALA A 297 19.57 5.38 -13.60
C ALA A 297 18.14 5.26 -14.13
#